data_d75e31246a9a3e0bbc97aada229169e8
#
_entry.id   d75e31246a9a3e0bbc97aada229169e8
#
_cell.length_a   1.000
_cell.length_b   1.000
_cell.length_c   1.000
_cell.angle_alpha   90.00
_cell.angle_beta   90.00
_cell.angle_gamma   90.00
#
_symmetry.space_group_name_H-M   'P 1'
#
loop_
_entity.id
_entity.type
_entity.pdbx_description
1 polymer ?
#
loop_
_entity_poly.entity_id
_entity_poly.type
_entity_poly.pdbx_seq_one_letter_code
_entity_poly.pdbx_strand_id
1 'polypeptide(L)'
;MSISSWRKKCYNLSMSIFARKKTSDENDIAPLKNNSEDYLLALDIGTEYVKALIAKKSKGDVHIVGVGRSHEAPTNMYSGAIADIQGVAKTCEEALIKAEEMAEVRAKEVVVGIAGELIKGNTASIRYRRAHADKPITEEEMGRIIKQVQQRAGEQARRELAVETNNPDVEVRLINSALVSLYIDGHKVSNPIDFKGKEITVQIYTAFAPLVHISAIEKVCDELELDLVTVAVEPFAVCRACLGSDIESNFSGIVMDIGGGTTDIALVDDGGVEGTKMFSIGGRSFTHQISTQLGLSFEDAEKLKLLNDDPKMKPQVRKKLDSAIERNLEVWISGVELALEEFNQIDTMPGQILLCGGGASLSVIPELLATGDWYKSLPFARRPLVRLIEIDDVAGIVNDTDRQLDHTFVTAMGLLRVGIDTLIGVGNSNGIKAKLARLLKN
;
A
#
# COMPACT_ATOMS: atom_id res chain seq x y z
N MET A 1 49.32 23.61 7.11
CA MET A 1 48.44 22.42 7.14
C MET A 1 47.29 22.69 6.17
N SER A 2 47.26 21.99 5.06
CA SER A 2 46.41 22.34 3.92
C SER A 2 44.98 21.76 4.05
N ILE A 3 44.03 22.48 3.51
CA ILE A 3 42.59 22.17 3.46
C ILE A 3 42.29 20.77 2.83
N SER A 4 43.25 20.17 2.13
CA SER A 4 43.15 18.85 1.52
C SER A 4 43.21 17.68 2.52
N SER A 5 43.78 17.87 3.72
CA SER A 5 43.87 16.81 4.75
C SER A 5 42.58 16.70 5.58
N TRP A 6 41.78 17.75 5.65
CA TRP A 6 40.48 17.76 6.34
C TRP A 6 39.38 17.10 5.53
N ARG A 7 39.37 17.26 4.21
CA ARG A 7 38.41 16.58 3.34
C ARG A 7 38.57 15.07 3.30
N LYS A 8 39.80 14.54 3.38
CA LYS A 8 40.03 13.09 3.44
C LYS A 8 39.66 12.46 4.79
N LYS A 9 39.70 13.21 5.89
CA LYS A 9 39.30 12.73 7.21
C LYS A 9 37.79 12.72 7.40
N CYS A 10 37.06 13.68 6.80
CA CYS A 10 35.58 13.66 6.81
C CYS A 10 34.99 12.60 5.88
N TYR A 11 35.67 12.27 4.74
CA TYR A 11 35.21 11.23 3.83
C TYR A 11 35.37 9.81 4.40
N ASN A 12 36.39 9.59 5.25
CA ASN A 12 36.62 8.30 5.89
C ASN A 12 35.83 8.10 7.20
N LEU A 13 35.19 9.14 7.77
CA LEU A 13 34.31 8.99 8.94
C LEU A 13 32.84 8.75 8.56
N SER A 14 32.43 9.07 7.32
CA SER A 14 31.05 8.83 6.87
C SER A 14 30.84 7.42 6.26
N MET A 15 31.91 6.68 5.99
CA MET A 15 31.83 5.32 5.40
C MET A 15 31.87 4.18 6.43
N SER A 16 31.81 4.43 7.73
CA SER A 16 31.93 3.36 8.74
C SER A 16 30.79 3.26 9.74
N ILE A 17 29.66 3.96 9.54
CA ILE A 17 28.55 3.91 10.49
C ILE A 17 27.47 2.90 10.10
N PHE A 18 27.39 2.48 8.85
CA PHE A 18 26.37 1.55 8.34
C PHE A 18 26.94 0.24 7.72
N ALA A 19 28.13 -0.19 8.06
CA ALA A 19 28.37 -1.61 7.95
C ALA A 19 27.46 -2.29 8.98
N ARG A 20 26.42 -3.07 8.55
CA ARG A 20 25.62 -3.94 9.42
C ARG A 20 26.56 -4.50 10.47
N LYS A 21 26.46 -4.02 11.71
CA LYS A 21 27.37 -4.35 12.79
C LYS A 21 27.52 -5.86 12.83
N LYS A 22 28.72 -6.35 12.48
CA LYS A 22 29.18 -7.63 13.02
C LYS A 22 29.20 -7.40 14.52
N THR A 23 28.18 -7.85 15.21
CA THR A 23 28.19 -7.93 16.67
C THR A 23 29.38 -8.80 17.02
N SER A 24 30.40 -8.16 17.62
CA SER A 24 31.56 -8.84 18.19
C SER A 24 31.17 -9.50 19.50
N ASP A 25 30.30 -10.50 19.42
CA ASP A 25 30.18 -11.57 20.41
C ASP A 25 30.18 -12.86 19.58
N GLU A 26 31.38 -13.34 19.31
CA GLU A 26 31.65 -14.70 18.82
C GLU A 26 31.27 -15.67 19.94
N ASN A 27 30.00 -16.06 20.01
CA ASN A 27 29.58 -17.35 20.53
C ASN A 27 28.17 -17.68 20.02
N ASP A 28 28.12 -18.70 19.12
CA ASP A 28 26.96 -19.53 18.80
C ASP A 28 25.76 -18.92 18.06
N ILE A 29 25.93 -18.03 17.09
CA ILE A 29 24.91 -17.84 16.07
C ILE A 29 25.33 -18.59 14.82
N ALA A 30 24.60 -19.65 14.46
CA ALA A 30 24.77 -20.33 13.18
C ALA A 30 24.69 -19.29 12.03
N PRO A 31 25.60 -19.34 11.04
CA PRO A 31 25.55 -18.37 9.94
C PRO A 31 24.21 -18.50 9.21
N LEU A 32 23.48 -17.36 9.11
CA LEU A 32 22.23 -17.28 8.38
C LEU A 32 22.43 -17.86 6.97
N LYS A 33 21.52 -18.71 6.53
CA LYS A 33 21.62 -19.39 5.24
C LYS A 33 21.58 -18.37 4.10
N ASN A 34 22.59 -18.39 3.26
CA ASN A 34 22.79 -17.43 2.15
C ASN A 34 21.97 -17.78 0.89
N ASN A 35 20.72 -18.25 1.01
CA ASN A 35 19.81 -18.49 -0.12
C ASN A 35 18.87 -17.29 -0.33
N SER A 36 19.43 -16.08 -0.42
CA SER A 36 18.66 -14.83 -0.56
C SER A 36 17.76 -14.79 -1.79
N GLU A 37 18.09 -15.54 -2.85
CA GLU A 37 17.33 -15.56 -4.11
C GLU A 37 15.97 -16.28 -4.01
N ASP A 38 15.79 -17.15 -3.00
CA ASP A 38 14.54 -17.91 -2.80
C ASP A 38 13.50 -17.14 -1.96
N TYR A 39 13.85 -15.96 -1.45
CA TYR A 39 13.02 -15.20 -0.53
C TYR A 39 12.73 -13.80 -1.04
N LEU A 40 11.58 -13.28 -0.65
CA LEU A 40 11.13 -11.92 -0.91
C LEU A 40 10.81 -11.24 0.41
N LEU A 41 11.24 -9.99 0.55
CA LEU A 41 10.91 -9.11 1.66
C LEU A 41 9.80 -8.15 1.22
N ALA A 42 8.79 -7.96 2.08
CA ALA A 42 7.90 -6.80 2.01
C ALA A 42 8.24 -5.84 3.14
N LEU A 43 8.39 -4.56 2.81
CA LEU A 43 8.50 -3.46 3.76
C LEU A 43 7.27 -2.54 3.63
N ASP A 44 6.44 -2.57 4.67
CA ASP A 44 5.35 -1.64 4.89
C ASP A 44 5.89 -0.51 5.80
N ILE A 45 6.19 0.65 5.18
CA ILE A 45 6.78 1.80 5.87
C ILE A 45 5.65 2.71 6.35
N GLY A 46 4.97 2.28 7.41
CA GLY A 46 3.86 3.03 7.98
C GLY A 46 4.30 4.16 8.91
N THR A 47 3.42 5.13 9.10
CA THR A 47 3.67 6.32 9.96
C THR A 47 3.90 5.96 11.43
N GLU A 48 3.28 4.87 11.93
CA GLU A 48 3.38 4.45 13.34
C GLU A 48 4.31 3.24 13.53
N TYR A 49 4.32 2.34 12.56
CA TYR A 49 5.14 1.13 12.58
C TYR A 49 5.65 0.81 11.19
N VAL A 50 6.93 0.46 11.12
CA VAL A 50 7.46 -0.29 9.98
C VAL A 50 7.23 -1.77 10.23
N LYS A 51 6.73 -2.48 9.23
CA LYS A 51 6.54 -3.93 9.25
C LYS A 51 7.36 -4.58 8.14
N ALA A 52 8.06 -5.63 8.48
CA ALA A 52 8.87 -6.44 7.57
C ALA A 52 8.33 -7.87 7.56
N LEU A 53 7.96 -8.38 6.39
CA LEU A 53 7.59 -9.77 6.19
C LEU A 53 8.57 -10.42 5.22
N ILE A 54 9.18 -11.53 5.62
CA ILE A 54 9.99 -12.37 4.73
C ILE A 54 9.17 -13.60 4.34
N ALA A 55 9.04 -13.80 3.04
CA ALA A 55 8.33 -14.96 2.50
C ALA A 55 9.18 -15.75 1.53
N LYS A 56 8.98 -17.07 1.51
CA LYS A 56 9.59 -17.96 0.54
C LYS A 56 8.86 -17.86 -0.80
N LYS A 57 9.61 -17.63 -1.89
CA LYS A 57 9.04 -17.61 -3.25
C LYS A 57 8.57 -19.01 -3.63
N SER A 58 7.30 -19.13 -3.99
CA SER A 58 6.67 -20.38 -4.40
C SER A 58 5.80 -20.12 -5.63
N LYS A 59 5.54 -21.12 -6.45
CA LYS A 59 4.61 -21.02 -7.58
C LYS A 59 3.13 -21.11 -7.17
N GLY A 60 2.87 -21.39 -5.92
CA GLY A 60 1.53 -21.49 -5.33
C GLY A 60 1.36 -20.47 -4.22
N ASP A 61 1.08 -20.96 -3.02
CA ASP A 61 0.92 -20.14 -1.84
C ASP A 61 2.26 -19.51 -1.41
N VAL A 62 2.17 -18.32 -0.88
CA VAL A 62 3.29 -17.52 -0.37
C VAL A 62 3.47 -17.85 1.11
N HIS A 63 4.59 -18.42 1.47
CA HIS A 63 4.87 -18.86 2.84
C HIS A 63 5.66 -17.81 3.61
N ILE A 64 5.02 -17.12 4.57
CA ILE A 64 5.68 -16.18 5.48
C ILE A 64 6.51 -16.97 6.47
N VAL A 65 7.82 -16.69 6.53
CA VAL A 65 8.78 -17.36 7.40
C VAL A 65 9.46 -16.41 8.39
N GLY A 66 9.29 -15.10 8.22
CA GLY A 66 9.85 -14.09 9.12
C GLY A 66 8.97 -12.86 9.24
N VAL A 67 8.84 -12.35 10.46
CA VAL A 67 7.99 -11.21 10.81
C VAL A 67 8.75 -10.26 11.72
N GLY A 68 8.89 -9.01 11.28
CA GLY A 68 9.46 -7.93 12.05
C GLY A 68 8.53 -6.74 12.17
N ARG A 69 8.63 -6.01 13.27
CA ARG A 69 7.91 -4.74 13.50
C ARG A 69 8.76 -3.82 14.35
N SER A 70 8.87 -2.55 13.96
CA SER A 70 9.53 -1.51 14.72
C SER A 70 8.69 -0.24 14.74
N HIS A 71 8.74 0.50 15.86
CA HIS A 71 7.97 1.73 16.03
C HIS A 71 8.67 2.88 15.30
N GLU A 72 7.91 3.64 14.49
CA GLU A 72 8.43 4.77 13.73
C GLU A 72 8.41 6.05 14.54
N ALA A 73 9.51 6.80 14.51
CA ALA A 73 9.57 8.08 15.18
C ALA A 73 8.63 9.10 14.51
N PRO A 74 7.91 9.93 15.30
CA PRO A 74 6.91 10.85 14.76
C PRO A 74 7.42 11.85 13.71
N THR A 75 8.73 12.14 13.73
CA THR A 75 9.38 13.10 12.82
C THR A 75 9.85 12.51 11.50
N ASN A 76 9.91 11.18 11.39
CA ASN A 76 10.47 10.50 10.23
C ASN A 76 9.52 10.44 9.04
N MET A 77 8.21 10.45 9.33
CA MET A 77 7.15 10.38 8.32
C MET A 77 6.16 11.54 8.47
N TYR A 78 5.72 12.10 7.36
CA TYR A 78 4.69 13.15 7.34
C TYR A 78 3.65 12.84 6.25
N SER A 79 2.37 12.76 6.63
CA SER A 79 1.25 12.46 5.70
C SER A 79 1.50 11.26 4.78
N GLY A 80 2.09 10.18 5.32
CA GLY A 80 2.43 8.97 4.57
C GLY A 80 3.73 9.06 3.73
N ALA A 81 4.39 10.22 3.70
CA ALA A 81 5.64 10.40 2.97
C ALA A 81 6.86 10.39 3.91
N ILE A 82 8.00 9.93 3.40
CA ILE A 82 9.29 9.94 4.11
C ILE A 82 9.77 11.39 4.23
N ALA A 83 9.96 11.87 5.48
CA ALA A 83 10.47 13.18 5.81
C ALA A 83 11.96 13.14 6.24
N ASP A 84 12.38 12.04 6.88
CA ASP A 84 13.77 11.78 7.25
C ASP A 84 14.19 10.38 6.77
N ILE A 85 14.99 10.34 5.70
CA ILE A 85 15.46 9.08 5.08
C ILE A 85 16.30 8.26 6.06
N GLN A 86 17.18 8.90 6.83
CA GLN A 86 18.06 8.20 7.76
C GLN A 86 17.30 7.62 8.96
N GLY A 87 16.33 8.39 9.48
CA GLY A 87 15.45 7.94 10.54
C GLY A 87 14.61 6.74 10.10
N VAL A 88 13.99 6.82 8.93
CA VAL A 88 13.19 5.70 8.36
C VAL A 88 14.07 4.49 8.08
N ALA A 89 15.26 4.67 7.47
CA ALA A 89 16.17 3.55 7.19
C ALA A 89 16.56 2.79 8.47
N LYS A 90 16.82 3.52 9.56
CA LYS A 90 17.11 2.90 10.86
C LYS A 90 15.92 2.08 11.39
N THR A 91 14.71 2.61 11.32
CA THR A 91 13.51 1.88 11.78
C THR A 91 13.23 0.65 10.90
N CYS A 92 13.44 0.77 9.58
CA CYS A 92 13.37 -0.34 8.64
C CYS A 92 14.41 -1.43 8.97
N GLU A 93 15.66 -1.04 9.28
CA GLU A 93 16.71 -1.98 9.70
C GLU A 93 16.32 -2.77 10.94
N GLU A 94 15.78 -2.08 11.95
CA GLU A 94 15.31 -2.73 13.19
C GLU A 94 14.17 -3.73 12.94
N ALA A 95 13.23 -3.42 12.04
CA ALA A 95 12.16 -4.34 11.65
C ALA A 95 12.71 -5.51 10.82
N LEU A 96 13.64 -5.23 9.90
CA LEU A 96 14.26 -6.22 9.03
C LEU A 96 15.07 -7.25 9.84
N ILE A 97 15.90 -6.80 10.79
CA ILE A 97 16.69 -7.69 11.66
C ILE A 97 15.77 -8.70 12.38
N LYS A 98 14.65 -8.23 12.96
CA LYS A 98 13.69 -9.12 13.65
C LYS A 98 13.08 -10.17 12.71
N ALA A 99 12.79 -9.78 11.45
CA ALA A 99 12.25 -10.71 10.45
C ALA A 99 13.31 -11.71 9.98
N GLU A 100 14.56 -11.27 9.77
CA GLU A 100 15.69 -12.11 9.36
C GLU A 100 16.09 -13.11 10.47
N GLU A 101 16.10 -12.67 11.74
CA GLU A 101 16.36 -13.55 12.87
C GLU A 101 15.31 -14.67 13.00
N MET A 102 14.02 -14.35 12.81
CA MET A 102 12.95 -15.35 12.84
C MET A 102 13.03 -16.31 11.64
N ALA A 103 13.31 -15.78 10.45
CA ALA A 103 13.38 -16.57 9.22
C ALA A 103 14.68 -17.38 9.09
N GLU A 104 15.72 -17.09 9.89
CA GLU A 104 17.08 -17.61 9.77
C GLU A 104 17.70 -17.39 8.39
N VAL A 105 17.25 -16.37 7.64
CA VAL A 105 17.72 -16.03 6.30
C VAL A 105 17.86 -14.52 6.13
N ARG A 106 18.73 -14.10 5.19
CA ARG A 106 18.82 -12.73 4.71
C ARG A 106 18.08 -12.59 3.39
N ALA A 107 17.05 -11.76 3.36
CA ALA A 107 16.38 -11.40 2.13
C ALA A 107 17.05 -10.17 1.50
N LYS A 108 17.24 -10.18 0.17
CA LYS A 108 17.78 -9.05 -0.59
C LYS A 108 16.73 -8.36 -1.43
N GLU A 109 15.90 -9.11 -2.13
CA GLU A 109 14.85 -8.56 -2.96
C GLU A 109 13.71 -8.04 -2.10
N VAL A 110 13.32 -6.76 -2.33
CA VAL A 110 12.31 -6.09 -1.52
C VAL A 110 11.20 -5.49 -2.38
N VAL A 111 9.97 -5.57 -1.84
CA VAL A 111 8.82 -4.78 -2.28
C VAL A 111 8.50 -3.78 -1.19
N VAL A 112 8.32 -2.51 -1.56
CA VAL A 112 8.05 -1.44 -0.61
C VAL A 112 6.67 -0.85 -0.86
N GLY A 113 5.91 -0.62 0.21
CA GLY A 113 4.65 0.11 0.18
C GLY A 113 4.87 1.62 0.03
N ILE A 114 3.93 2.28 -0.62
CA ILE A 114 3.85 3.74 -0.67
C ILE A 114 2.41 4.17 -0.44
N ALA A 115 2.24 5.12 0.49
CA ALA A 115 0.98 5.80 0.78
C ALA A 115 1.16 7.32 0.74
N GLY A 116 0.08 8.07 0.89
CA GLY A 116 0.08 9.52 1.00
C GLY A 116 -0.81 10.22 -0.03
N GLU A 117 -1.29 11.42 0.32
CA GLU A 117 -2.27 12.20 -0.46
C GLU A 117 -1.81 12.55 -1.88
N LEU A 118 -0.49 12.65 -2.09
CA LEU A 118 0.10 12.95 -3.38
C LEU A 118 0.19 11.74 -4.33
N ILE A 119 -0.39 10.60 -3.96
CA ILE A 119 -0.50 9.45 -4.86
C ILE A 119 -1.83 9.51 -5.58
N LYS A 120 -1.81 9.46 -6.91
CA LYS A 120 -3.00 9.53 -7.75
C LYS A 120 -3.28 8.16 -8.38
N GLY A 121 -4.27 7.46 -7.83
CA GLY A 121 -4.71 6.14 -8.29
C GLY A 121 -6.13 6.19 -8.84
N ASN A 122 -6.26 6.07 -10.17
CA ASN A 122 -7.55 6.15 -10.86
C ASN A 122 -7.63 5.13 -12.00
N THR A 123 -8.84 4.67 -12.29
CA THR A 123 -9.11 3.86 -13.49
C THR A 123 -9.45 4.77 -14.67
N ALA A 124 -8.67 4.59 -15.73
CA ALA A 124 -8.85 5.31 -16.98
C ALA A 124 -9.42 4.36 -18.05
N SER A 125 -10.40 4.84 -18.81
CA SER A 125 -11.00 4.10 -19.92
C SER A 125 -10.59 4.72 -21.27
N ILE A 126 -10.25 3.87 -22.23
CA ILE A 126 -10.09 4.28 -23.63
C ILE A 126 -10.96 3.41 -24.53
N ARG A 127 -11.65 4.06 -25.45
CA ARG A 127 -12.36 3.43 -26.55
C ARG A 127 -11.52 3.62 -27.81
N TYR A 128 -10.96 2.51 -28.31
CA TYR A 128 -10.08 2.49 -29.48
C TYR A 128 -10.79 1.89 -30.69
N ARG A 129 -10.97 2.69 -31.75
CA ARG A 129 -11.55 2.25 -33.00
C ARG A 129 -10.46 1.72 -33.92
N ARG A 130 -10.56 0.45 -34.29
CA ARG A 130 -9.55 -0.24 -35.11
C ARG A 130 -9.70 0.10 -36.59
N ALA A 131 -8.55 0.35 -37.24
CA ALA A 131 -8.52 0.57 -38.69
C ALA A 131 -8.84 -0.70 -39.52
N HIS A 132 -8.53 -1.89 -38.97
CA HIS A 132 -8.68 -3.17 -39.63
C HIS A 132 -9.48 -4.14 -38.74
N ALA A 133 -10.81 -4.00 -38.78
CA ALA A 133 -11.72 -4.83 -37.97
C ALA A 133 -11.70 -6.32 -38.33
N ASP A 134 -11.33 -6.64 -39.55
CA ASP A 134 -11.24 -7.98 -40.12
C ASP A 134 -9.96 -8.74 -39.73
N LYS A 135 -8.93 -8.04 -39.28
CA LYS A 135 -7.67 -8.64 -38.83
C LYS A 135 -7.71 -9.04 -37.37
N PRO A 136 -7.01 -10.11 -36.96
CA PRO A 136 -6.86 -10.47 -35.56
C PRO A 136 -6.20 -9.33 -34.75
N ILE A 137 -6.60 -9.19 -33.50
CA ILE A 137 -5.94 -8.28 -32.54
C ILE A 137 -4.60 -8.89 -32.17
N THR A 138 -3.55 -8.07 -32.23
CA THR A 138 -2.19 -8.49 -31.92
C THR A 138 -1.70 -7.91 -30.58
N GLU A 139 -0.70 -8.56 -29.98
CA GLU A 139 -0.04 -8.06 -28.78
C GLU A 139 0.54 -6.66 -28.96
N GLU A 140 1.09 -6.35 -30.14
CA GLU A 140 1.64 -5.02 -30.44
C GLU A 140 0.54 -3.95 -30.47
N GLU A 141 -0.64 -4.27 -31.02
CA GLU A 141 -1.80 -3.38 -31.05
C GLU A 141 -2.26 -3.10 -29.63
N MET A 142 -2.42 -4.15 -28.80
CA MET A 142 -2.78 -4.00 -27.39
C MET A 142 -1.73 -3.21 -26.61
N GLY A 143 -0.45 -3.49 -26.80
CA GLY A 143 0.63 -2.74 -26.15
C GLY A 143 0.61 -1.23 -26.47
N ARG A 144 0.26 -0.86 -27.70
CA ARG A 144 0.10 0.58 -28.07
C ARG A 144 -1.10 1.19 -27.37
N ILE A 145 -2.24 0.50 -27.32
CA ILE A 145 -3.46 0.98 -26.65
C ILE A 145 -3.18 1.21 -25.16
N ILE A 146 -2.59 0.22 -24.47
CA ILE A 146 -2.25 0.30 -23.06
C ILE A 146 -1.30 1.48 -22.79
N LYS A 147 -0.25 1.62 -23.58
CA LYS A 147 0.69 2.74 -23.44
C LYS A 147 0.00 4.10 -23.60
N GLN A 148 -0.95 4.19 -24.51
CA GLN A 148 -1.72 5.44 -24.73
C GLN A 148 -2.60 5.76 -23.51
N VAL A 149 -3.23 4.76 -22.88
CA VAL A 149 -4.00 4.95 -21.64
C VAL A 149 -3.07 5.46 -20.52
N GLN A 150 -1.96 4.76 -20.29
CA GLN A 150 -0.98 5.13 -19.25
C GLN A 150 -0.41 6.53 -19.45
N GLN A 151 -0.12 6.93 -20.67
CA GLN A 151 0.36 8.29 -20.97
C GLN A 151 -0.68 9.35 -20.62
N ARG A 152 -1.94 9.17 -21.05
CA ARG A 152 -3.03 10.12 -20.74
C ARG A 152 -3.27 10.22 -19.22
N ALA A 153 -3.30 9.08 -18.54
CA ALA A 153 -3.45 9.05 -17.09
C ALA A 153 -2.29 9.77 -16.39
N GLY A 154 -1.05 9.56 -16.85
CA GLY A 154 0.13 10.25 -16.30
C GLY A 154 0.11 11.76 -16.51
N GLU A 155 -0.36 12.23 -17.67
CA GLU A 155 -0.53 13.67 -17.93
C GLU A 155 -1.61 14.29 -17.04
N GLN A 156 -2.67 13.53 -16.75
CA GLN A 156 -3.73 13.96 -15.84
C GLN A 156 -3.20 14.04 -14.41
N ALA A 157 -2.57 12.97 -13.92
CA ALA A 157 -1.98 12.92 -12.58
C ALA A 157 -0.96 14.06 -12.36
N ARG A 158 -0.12 14.35 -13.37
CA ARG A 158 0.83 15.47 -13.31
C ARG A 158 0.13 16.82 -13.19
N ARG A 159 -0.96 17.03 -13.93
CA ARG A 159 -1.73 18.30 -13.84
C ARG A 159 -2.37 18.47 -12.46
N GLU A 160 -2.97 17.43 -11.91
CA GLU A 160 -3.57 17.43 -10.59
C GLU A 160 -2.52 17.74 -9.52
N LEU A 161 -1.40 17.01 -9.54
CA LEU A 161 -0.30 17.21 -8.60
C LEU A 161 0.37 18.58 -8.74
N ALA A 162 0.48 19.13 -9.96
CA ALA A 162 1.02 20.46 -10.17
C ALA A 162 0.20 21.55 -9.46
N VAL A 163 -1.13 21.39 -9.45
CA VAL A 163 -2.04 22.31 -8.73
C VAL A 163 -1.92 22.11 -7.22
N GLU A 164 -1.98 20.88 -6.73
CA GLU A 164 -1.96 20.56 -5.30
C GLU A 164 -0.63 20.94 -4.64
N THR A 165 0.49 20.70 -5.33
CA THR A 165 1.84 21.02 -4.80
C THR A 165 2.28 22.45 -5.13
N ASN A 166 1.47 23.21 -5.87
CA ASN A 166 1.85 24.51 -6.45
C ASN A 166 3.20 24.46 -7.19
N ASN A 167 3.48 23.33 -7.84
CA ASN A 167 4.71 23.10 -8.61
C ASN A 167 4.36 22.65 -10.04
N PRO A 168 4.45 23.52 -11.04
CA PRO A 168 4.13 23.21 -12.43
C PRO A 168 5.06 22.17 -13.06
N ASP A 169 6.27 22.02 -12.51
CA ASP A 169 7.32 21.13 -13.02
C ASP A 169 7.39 19.81 -12.24
N VAL A 170 6.32 19.45 -11.51
CA VAL A 170 6.30 18.19 -10.76
C VAL A 170 6.49 16.99 -11.70
N GLU A 171 7.49 16.18 -11.39
CA GLU A 171 7.74 14.92 -12.09
C GLU A 171 6.98 13.78 -11.39
N VAL A 172 6.31 12.94 -12.18
CA VAL A 172 5.55 11.79 -11.69
C VAL A 172 6.04 10.49 -12.32
N ARG A 173 5.98 9.41 -11.53
CA ARG A 173 6.31 8.05 -11.98
C ARG A 173 5.09 7.16 -11.84
N LEU A 174 4.84 6.30 -12.85
CA LEU A 174 3.87 5.23 -12.78
C LEU A 174 4.35 4.17 -11.79
N ILE A 175 3.54 3.87 -10.78
CA ILE A 175 3.82 2.91 -9.72
C ILE A 175 3.12 1.58 -10.01
N ASN A 176 1.80 1.61 -10.15
CA ASN A 176 1.01 0.43 -10.46
C ASN A 176 0.19 0.64 -11.74
N SER A 177 -0.06 -0.46 -12.42
CA SER A 177 -0.96 -0.51 -13.57
C SER A 177 -1.59 -1.91 -13.64
N ALA A 178 -2.92 -1.97 -13.59
CA ALA A 178 -3.67 -3.21 -13.63
C ALA A 178 -4.85 -3.11 -14.61
N LEU A 179 -5.11 -4.18 -15.34
CA LEU A 179 -6.28 -4.26 -16.21
C LEU A 179 -7.53 -4.46 -15.35
N VAL A 180 -8.51 -3.58 -15.50
CA VAL A 180 -9.80 -3.66 -14.82
C VAL A 180 -10.79 -4.41 -15.69
N SER A 181 -10.95 -3.99 -16.94
CA SER A 181 -11.85 -4.67 -17.88
C SER A 181 -11.45 -4.44 -19.33
N LEU A 182 -11.86 -5.35 -20.20
CA LEU A 182 -11.63 -5.28 -21.62
C LEU A 182 -12.86 -5.75 -22.40
N TYR A 183 -13.26 -4.97 -23.40
CA TYR A 183 -14.40 -5.26 -24.24
C TYR A 183 -14.02 -5.17 -25.72
N ILE A 184 -14.58 -6.08 -26.54
CA ILE A 184 -14.51 -6.05 -27.99
C ILE A 184 -15.93 -5.93 -28.51
N ASP A 185 -16.23 -4.85 -29.24
CA ASP A 185 -17.57 -4.55 -29.77
C ASP A 185 -18.67 -4.66 -28.67
N GLY A 186 -18.36 -4.24 -27.44
CA GLY A 186 -19.25 -4.27 -26.28
C GLY A 186 -19.30 -5.59 -25.51
N HIS A 187 -18.57 -6.62 -25.94
CA HIS A 187 -18.51 -7.92 -25.24
C HIS A 187 -17.27 -8.01 -24.36
N LYS A 188 -17.45 -8.31 -23.05
CA LYS A 188 -16.33 -8.50 -22.09
C LYS A 188 -15.51 -9.72 -22.51
N VAL A 189 -14.19 -9.58 -22.56
CA VAL A 189 -13.23 -10.65 -22.87
C VAL A 189 -12.07 -10.63 -21.90
N SER A 190 -11.55 -11.79 -21.51
CA SER A 190 -10.39 -11.93 -20.63
C SER A 190 -9.06 -11.85 -21.38
N ASN A 191 -9.02 -12.31 -22.64
CA ASN A 191 -7.84 -12.22 -23.50
C ASN A 191 -8.27 -11.77 -24.90
N PRO A 192 -7.84 -10.59 -25.38
CA PRO A 192 -8.26 -10.04 -26.68
C PRO A 192 -7.49 -10.59 -27.89
N ILE A 193 -6.37 -11.29 -27.64
CA ILE A 193 -5.47 -11.73 -28.73
C ILE A 193 -6.20 -12.73 -29.63
N ASP A 194 -5.98 -12.58 -30.96
CA ASP A 194 -6.61 -13.34 -32.03
C ASP A 194 -8.12 -13.07 -32.27
N PHE A 195 -8.77 -12.28 -31.38
CA PHE A 195 -10.13 -11.80 -31.67
C PHE A 195 -10.13 -10.79 -32.81
N LYS A 196 -11.27 -10.68 -33.48
CA LYS A 196 -11.57 -9.64 -34.47
C LYS A 196 -12.66 -8.73 -33.92
N GLY A 197 -12.66 -7.46 -34.30
CA GLY A 197 -13.66 -6.51 -33.87
C GLY A 197 -13.34 -5.10 -34.36
N LYS A 198 -14.33 -4.23 -34.29
CA LYS A 198 -14.23 -2.83 -34.74
C LYS A 198 -13.72 -1.90 -33.64
N GLU A 199 -14.11 -2.20 -32.42
CA GLU A 199 -13.84 -1.34 -31.26
C GLU A 199 -13.31 -2.16 -30.10
N ILE A 200 -12.24 -1.65 -29.48
CA ILE A 200 -11.69 -2.19 -28.23
C ILE A 200 -11.87 -1.13 -27.16
N THR A 201 -12.55 -1.47 -26.08
CA THR A 201 -12.62 -0.64 -24.87
C THR A 201 -11.75 -1.28 -23.81
N VAL A 202 -10.81 -0.53 -23.28
CA VAL A 202 -9.88 -0.97 -22.21
C VAL A 202 -10.02 -0.05 -21.02
N GLN A 203 -10.21 -0.62 -19.85
CA GLN A 203 -10.17 0.07 -18.58
C GLN A 203 -8.94 -0.40 -17.81
N ILE A 204 -8.11 0.55 -17.38
CA ILE A 204 -6.86 0.27 -16.70
C ILE A 204 -6.78 1.14 -15.46
N TYR A 205 -6.62 0.52 -14.30
CA TYR A 205 -6.18 1.21 -13.09
C TYR A 205 -4.72 1.61 -13.25
N THR A 206 -4.41 2.85 -12.91
CA THR A 206 -3.04 3.39 -12.90
C THR A 206 -2.84 4.22 -11.66
N ALA A 207 -1.69 4.07 -11.00
CA ALA A 207 -1.30 4.89 -9.87
C ALA A 207 0.03 5.58 -10.14
N PHE A 208 0.09 6.88 -9.88
CA PHE A 208 1.26 7.73 -10.04
C PHE A 208 1.64 8.38 -8.72
N ALA A 209 2.95 8.54 -8.49
CA ALA A 209 3.48 9.27 -7.35
C ALA A 209 4.53 10.30 -7.81
N PRO A 210 4.74 11.40 -7.05
CA PRO A 210 5.85 12.31 -7.29
C PRO A 210 7.19 11.58 -7.23
N LEU A 211 8.10 11.93 -8.14
CA LEU A 211 9.42 11.30 -8.22
C LEU A 211 10.21 11.42 -6.90
N VAL A 212 10.04 12.54 -6.17
CA VAL A 212 10.72 12.75 -4.88
C VAL A 212 10.39 11.67 -3.85
N HIS A 213 9.14 11.19 -3.81
CA HIS A 213 8.73 10.13 -2.88
C HIS A 213 9.36 8.78 -3.25
N ILE A 214 9.40 8.49 -4.55
CA ILE A 214 10.03 7.26 -5.05
C ILE A 214 11.53 7.26 -4.79
N SER A 215 12.19 8.40 -5.05
CA SER A 215 13.63 8.54 -4.80
C SER A 215 13.99 8.41 -3.31
N ALA A 216 13.09 8.84 -2.39
CA ALA A 216 13.29 8.63 -0.97
C ALA A 216 13.24 7.12 -0.60
N ILE A 217 12.28 6.36 -1.17
CA ILE A 217 12.19 4.91 -0.99
C ILE A 217 13.42 4.20 -1.58
N GLU A 218 13.80 4.55 -2.82
CA GLU A 218 15.01 4.02 -3.47
C GLU A 218 16.24 4.24 -2.59
N LYS A 219 16.35 5.43 -1.97
CA LYS A 219 17.47 5.75 -1.08
C LYS A 219 17.44 4.95 0.23
N VAL A 220 16.27 4.71 0.82
CA VAL A 220 16.13 3.81 1.98
C VAL A 220 16.59 2.40 1.63
N CYS A 221 16.20 1.88 0.46
CA CYS A 221 16.64 0.56 0.00
C CYS A 221 18.16 0.50 -0.19
N ASP A 222 18.77 1.55 -0.80
CA ASP A 222 20.21 1.66 -0.96
C ASP A 222 20.96 1.62 0.37
N GLU A 223 20.48 2.36 1.39
CA GLU A 223 21.08 2.40 2.73
C GLU A 223 21.02 1.03 3.43
N LEU A 224 20.00 0.23 3.12
CA LEU A 224 19.79 -1.12 3.67
C LEU A 224 20.43 -2.23 2.81
N GLU A 225 21.10 -1.88 1.71
CA GLU A 225 21.68 -2.83 0.73
C GLU A 225 20.62 -3.82 0.20
N LEU A 226 19.39 -3.33 -0.08
CA LEU A 226 18.27 -4.10 -0.61
C LEU A 226 18.06 -3.83 -2.10
N ASP A 227 17.73 -4.88 -2.84
CA ASP A 227 17.41 -4.83 -4.26
C ASP A 227 15.91 -4.55 -4.43
N LEU A 228 15.54 -3.32 -4.79
CA LEU A 228 14.14 -2.92 -4.95
C LEU A 228 13.51 -3.59 -6.19
N VAL A 229 12.61 -4.55 -5.97
CA VAL A 229 11.86 -5.25 -7.03
C VAL A 229 10.77 -4.33 -7.60
N THR A 230 9.96 -3.75 -6.72
CA THR A 230 8.91 -2.82 -7.10
C THR A 230 8.46 -2.00 -5.90
N VAL A 231 7.84 -0.85 -6.18
CA VAL A 231 7.04 -0.09 -5.23
C VAL A 231 5.57 -0.38 -5.53
N ALA A 232 4.74 -0.51 -4.51
CA ALA A 232 3.30 -0.68 -4.69
C ALA A 232 2.51 0.30 -3.82
N VAL A 233 1.44 0.84 -4.39
CA VAL A 233 0.49 1.68 -3.65
C VAL A 233 -0.24 0.82 -2.63
N GLU A 234 -0.22 1.21 -1.36
CA GLU A 234 -0.73 0.38 -0.26
C GLU A 234 -2.19 -0.06 -0.42
N PRO A 235 -3.17 0.81 -0.72
CA PRO A 235 -4.55 0.36 -0.94
C PRO A 235 -4.69 -0.60 -2.12
N PHE A 236 -3.87 -0.49 -3.16
CA PHE A 236 -3.81 -1.48 -4.24
C PHE A 236 -3.26 -2.82 -3.73
N ALA A 237 -2.21 -2.80 -2.90
CA ALA A 237 -1.65 -4.00 -2.30
C ALA A 237 -2.67 -4.72 -1.41
N VAL A 238 -3.45 -3.99 -0.60
CA VAL A 238 -4.54 -4.57 0.22
C VAL A 238 -5.61 -5.22 -0.66
N CYS A 239 -6.01 -4.56 -1.76
CA CYS A 239 -6.93 -5.18 -2.73
C CYS A 239 -6.36 -6.51 -3.26
N ARG A 240 -5.08 -6.56 -3.61
CA ARG A 240 -4.40 -7.77 -4.09
C ARG A 240 -4.34 -8.86 -3.02
N ALA A 241 -4.22 -8.50 -1.74
CA ALA A 241 -4.32 -9.44 -0.64
C ALA A 241 -5.70 -10.12 -0.58
N CYS A 242 -6.77 -9.34 -0.69
CA CYS A 242 -8.15 -9.85 -0.60
C CYS A 242 -8.62 -10.57 -1.87
N LEU A 243 -8.21 -10.10 -3.06
CA LEU A 243 -8.65 -10.64 -4.35
C LEU A 243 -7.81 -11.85 -4.81
N GLY A 244 -6.61 -11.99 -4.28
CA GLY A 244 -5.64 -12.95 -4.79
C GLY A 244 -5.18 -12.63 -6.22
N SER A 245 -4.78 -13.67 -6.96
CA SER A 245 -4.39 -13.58 -8.38
C SER A 245 -5.55 -13.91 -9.33
N ASP A 246 -6.75 -14.14 -8.81
CA ASP A 246 -7.88 -14.59 -9.60
C ASP A 246 -8.56 -13.40 -10.28
N ILE A 247 -8.40 -13.33 -11.62
CA ILE A 247 -9.03 -12.32 -12.48
C ILE A 247 -10.55 -12.54 -12.59
N GLU A 248 -11.03 -13.72 -12.22
CA GLU A 248 -12.44 -14.08 -12.24
C GLU A 248 -13.15 -13.81 -10.90
N SER A 249 -12.48 -13.12 -9.98
CA SER A 249 -13.09 -12.70 -8.73
C SER A 249 -14.24 -11.73 -9.01
N ASN A 250 -15.43 -12.09 -8.58
CA ASN A 250 -16.62 -11.21 -8.65
C ASN A 250 -16.75 -10.35 -7.38
N PHE A 251 -15.62 -10.06 -6.70
CA PHE A 251 -15.63 -9.26 -5.50
C PHE A 251 -15.94 -7.80 -5.83
N SER A 252 -16.94 -7.23 -5.14
CA SER A 252 -17.20 -5.80 -5.12
C SER A 252 -17.24 -5.32 -3.68
N GLY A 253 -16.42 -4.34 -3.34
CA GLY A 253 -16.29 -3.84 -1.98
C GLY A 253 -15.42 -2.60 -1.88
N ILE A 254 -15.52 -1.94 -0.74
CA ILE A 254 -14.63 -0.84 -0.36
C ILE A 254 -13.63 -1.41 0.65
N VAL A 255 -12.36 -1.21 0.39
CA VAL A 255 -11.28 -1.60 1.30
C VAL A 255 -10.70 -0.34 1.92
N MET A 256 -10.60 -0.29 3.25
CA MET A 256 -10.05 0.85 3.99
C MET A 256 -8.89 0.37 4.87
N ASP A 257 -7.69 0.88 4.61
CA ASP A 257 -6.54 0.77 5.51
C ASP A 257 -6.47 2.03 6.38
N ILE A 258 -6.69 1.87 7.68
CA ILE A 258 -6.67 2.97 8.63
C ILE A 258 -5.36 2.89 9.40
N GLY A 259 -4.38 3.64 8.91
CA GLY A 259 -3.02 3.69 9.46
C GLY A 259 -2.90 4.61 10.68
N GLY A 260 -1.64 4.88 11.05
CA GLY A 260 -1.34 5.88 12.08
C GLY A 260 -1.55 7.31 11.60
N GLY A 261 -1.09 7.64 10.41
CA GLY A 261 -1.15 8.98 9.83
C GLY A 261 -2.21 9.17 8.74
N THR A 262 -2.56 8.13 8.02
CA THR A 262 -3.43 8.17 6.85
C THR A 262 -4.61 7.22 6.98
N THR A 263 -5.65 7.47 6.18
CA THR A 263 -6.70 6.51 5.83
C THR A 263 -6.68 6.35 4.32
N ASP A 264 -6.50 5.12 3.88
CA ASP A 264 -6.32 4.74 2.49
C ASP A 264 -7.52 3.91 2.05
N ILE A 265 -8.21 4.36 0.99
CA ILE A 265 -9.45 3.76 0.51
C ILE A 265 -9.23 3.24 -0.92
N ALA A 266 -9.63 2.01 -1.17
CA ALA A 266 -9.76 1.47 -2.51
C ALA A 266 -11.18 1.01 -2.77
N LEU A 267 -11.69 1.32 -3.96
CA LEU A 267 -12.97 0.83 -4.43
C LEU A 267 -12.73 -0.25 -5.47
N VAL A 268 -13.35 -1.40 -5.25
CA VAL A 268 -13.28 -2.57 -6.14
C VAL A 268 -14.69 -2.88 -6.63
N ASP A 269 -14.83 -3.08 -7.93
CA ASP A 269 -16.07 -3.52 -8.55
C ASP A 269 -15.80 -4.65 -9.56
N ASP A 270 -16.54 -5.74 -9.44
CA ASP A 270 -16.41 -6.96 -10.28
C ASP A 270 -14.95 -7.42 -10.43
N GLY A 271 -14.20 -7.42 -9.32
CA GLY A 271 -12.79 -7.80 -9.24
C GLY A 271 -11.78 -6.76 -9.74
N GLY A 272 -12.24 -5.65 -10.31
CA GLY A 272 -11.42 -4.54 -10.80
C GLY A 272 -11.27 -3.42 -9.78
N VAL A 273 -10.06 -2.87 -9.63
CA VAL A 273 -9.84 -1.67 -8.82
C VAL A 273 -10.27 -0.44 -9.60
N GLU A 274 -11.37 0.20 -9.19
CA GLU A 274 -11.90 1.41 -9.84
C GLU A 274 -11.12 2.67 -9.49
N GLY A 275 -10.49 2.69 -8.32
CA GLY A 275 -9.64 3.79 -7.91
C GLY A 275 -9.17 3.65 -6.47
N THR A 276 -8.24 4.52 -6.09
CA THR A 276 -7.76 4.66 -4.71
C THR A 276 -7.77 6.12 -4.29
N LYS A 277 -8.14 6.37 -3.03
CA LYS A 277 -8.16 7.69 -2.39
C LYS A 277 -7.47 7.60 -1.05
N MET A 278 -6.79 8.67 -0.68
CA MET A 278 -6.04 8.75 0.57
C MET A 278 -6.22 10.13 1.19
N PHE A 279 -6.30 10.18 2.52
CA PHE A 279 -6.33 11.44 3.26
C PHE A 279 -5.55 11.31 4.58
N SER A 280 -4.95 12.43 5.03
CA SER A 280 -3.99 12.47 6.14
C SER A 280 -4.66 12.53 7.52
N ILE A 281 -5.64 11.67 7.78
CA ILE A 281 -6.26 11.48 9.10
C ILE A 281 -6.26 9.99 9.41
N GLY A 282 -5.52 9.61 10.45
CA GLY A 282 -5.42 8.24 10.94
C GLY A 282 -5.41 8.20 12.47
N GLY A 283 -4.94 7.11 13.05
CA GLY A 283 -4.93 6.87 14.50
C GLY A 283 -4.24 7.95 15.33
N ARG A 284 -3.20 8.62 14.81
CA ARG A 284 -2.48 9.71 15.49
C ARG A 284 -3.32 10.96 15.68
N SER A 285 -4.28 11.25 14.79
CA SER A 285 -5.16 12.39 14.94
C SER A 285 -6.04 12.25 16.18
N PHE A 286 -6.51 11.04 16.49
CA PHE A 286 -7.21 10.75 17.74
C PHE A 286 -6.32 10.96 18.95
N THR A 287 -5.06 10.51 18.88
CA THR A 287 -4.08 10.72 19.95
C THR A 287 -3.81 12.21 20.20
N HIS A 288 -3.63 13.01 19.15
CA HIS A 288 -3.47 14.46 19.25
C HIS A 288 -4.69 15.15 19.88
N GLN A 289 -5.91 14.74 19.49
CA GLN A 289 -7.13 15.28 20.07
C GLN A 289 -7.26 14.97 21.57
N ILE A 290 -6.94 13.72 21.96
CA ILE A 290 -6.91 13.30 23.37
C ILE A 290 -5.86 14.08 24.14
N SER A 291 -4.62 14.18 23.62
CA SER A 291 -3.54 14.95 24.19
C SER A 291 -3.94 16.39 24.47
N THR A 292 -4.49 17.07 23.48
CA THR A 292 -4.92 18.47 23.55
C THR A 292 -6.06 18.66 24.55
N GLN A 293 -7.10 17.81 24.50
CA GLN A 293 -8.29 17.99 25.32
C GLN A 293 -8.07 17.61 26.78
N LEU A 294 -7.19 16.65 27.07
CA LEU A 294 -6.91 16.18 28.41
C LEU A 294 -5.63 16.82 29.01
N GLY A 295 -4.84 17.55 28.21
CA GLY A 295 -3.57 18.13 28.65
C GLY A 295 -2.50 17.07 28.95
N LEU A 296 -2.46 15.99 28.17
CA LEU A 296 -1.54 14.88 28.33
C LEU A 296 -0.37 14.99 27.31
N SER A 297 0.75 14.32 27.61
CA SER A 297 1.76 14.06 26.58
C SER A 297 1.17 13.21 25.47
N PHE A 298 1.76 13.25 24.25
CA PHE A 298 1.32 12.38 23.15
C PHE A 298 1.38 10.90 23.53
N GLU A 299 2.46 10.48 24.17
CA GLU A 299 2.65 9.11 24.63
C GLU A 299 1.60 8.64 25.65
N ASP A 300 1.24 9.50 26.61
CA ASP A 300 0.22 9.17 27.62
C ASP A 300 -1.19 9.17 27.00
N ALA A 301 -1.44 10.06 26.02
CA ALA A 301 -2.67 10.08 25.26
C ALA A 301 -2.81 8.81 24.38
N GLU A 302 -1.71 8.34 23.78
CA GLU A 302 -1.69 7.09 23.00
C GLU A 302 -2.00 5.88 23.89
N LYS A 303 -1.34 5.78 25.06
CA LYS A 303 -1.66 4.73 26.04
C LYS A 303 -3.13 4.77 26.45
N LEU A 304 -3.66 5.96 26.70
CA LEU A 304 -5.07 6.12 27.09
C LEU A 304 -6.03 5.74 25.94
N LYS A 305 -5.71 6.09 24.70
CA LYS A 305 -6.46 5.66 23.51
C LYS A 305 -6.51 4.15 23.37
N LEU A 306 -5.37 3.48 23.54
CA LEU A 306 -5.28 2.01 23.47
C LEU A 306 -6.06 1.30 24.57
N LEU A 307 -6.36 1.97 25.68
CA LEU A 307 -7.20 1.48 26.75
C LEU A 307 -8.68 1.88 26.60
N ASN A 308 -9.08 2.36 25.41
CA ASN A 308 -10.45 2.83 25.19
C ASN A 308 -11.53 1.82 25.64
N ASP A 309 -11.31 0.54 25.40
CA ASP A 309 -12.28 -0.52 25.73
C ASP A 309 -12.10 -1.13 27.15
N ASP A 310 -11.19 -0.58 27.99
CA ASP A 310 -10.96 -1.09 29.35
C ASP A 310 -12.18 -0.83 30.24
N PRO A 311 -12.89 -1.88 30.70
CA PRO A 311 -14.07 -1.72 31.58
C PRO A 311 -13.71 -1.16 32.95
N LYS A 312 -12.42 -1.17 33.34
CA LYS A 312 -11.96 -0.66 34.64
C LYS A 312 -11.64 0.83 34.61
N MET A 313 -11.76 1.49 33.46
CA MET A 313 -11.52 2.93 33.34
C MET A 313 -12.48 3.73 34.23
N LYS A 314 -11.94 4.73 34.97
CA LYS A 314 -12.72 5.60 35.84
C LYS A 314 -13.76 6.38 35.00
N PRO A 315 -15.04 6.50 35.43
CA PRO A 315 -16.10 7.13 34.65
C PRO A 315 -15.81 8.57 34.20
N GLN A 316 -15.11 9.34 35.05
CA GLN A 316 -14.74 10.73 34.70
C GLN A 316 -13.67 10.80 33.61
N VAL A 317 -12.73 9.85 33.58
CA VAL A 317 -11.71 9.72 32.53
C VAL A 317 -12.38 9.26 31.23
N ARG A 318 -13.22 8.22 31.34
CA ARG A 318 -14.03 7.69 30.22
C ARG A 318 -14.77 8.80 29.51
N LYS A 319 -15.58 9.57 30.22
CA LYS A 319 -16.37 10.66 29.63
C LYS A 319 -15.52 11.69 28.87
N LYS A 320 -14.34 12.03 29.39
CA LYS A 320 -13.42 12.97 28.71
C LYS A 320 -12.79 12.34 27.47
N LEU A 321 -12.41 11.07 27.56
CA LEU A 321 -11.85 10.31 26.46
C LEU A 321 -12.86 10.17 25.32
N ASP A 322 -14.07 9.73 25.63
CA ASP A 322 -15.17 9.56 24.67
C ASP A 322 -15.45 10.89 23.94
N SER A 323 -15.54 12.01 24.66
CA SER A 323 -15.74 13.33 24.04
C SER A 323 -14.57 13.78 23.16
N ALA A 324 -13.32 13.36 23.46
CA ALA A 324 -12.18 13.66 22.61
C ALA A 324 -12.19 12.80 21.34
N ILE A 325 -12.54 11.54 21.48
CA ILE A 325 -12.65 10.59 20.36
C ILE A 325 -13.79 11.00 19.42
N GLU A 326 -14.99 11.30 19.95
CA GLU A 326 -16.17 11.72 19.17
C GLU A 326 -15.86 12.91 18.25
N ARG A 327 -15.19 13.95 18.76
CA ARG A 327 -14.82 15.13 17.96
C ARG A 327 -13.92 14.79 16.77
N ASN A 328 -12.94 13.90 16.98
CA ASN A 328 -12.05 13.51 15.89
C ASN A 328 -12.75 12.55 14.93
N LEU A 329 -13.67 11.73 15.45
CA LEU A 329 -14.46 10.79 14.68
C LEU A 329 -15.37 11.50 13.67
N GLU A 330 -15.98 12.65 14.06
CA GLU A 330 -16.77 13.53 13.17
C GLU A 330 -15.90 14.05 12.00
N VAL A 331 -14.68 14.48 12.29
CA VAL A 331 -13.76 14.96 11.24
C VAL A 331 -13.30 13.81 10.34
N TRP A 332 -12.98 12.65 10.93
CA TRP A 332 -12.55 11.48 10.19
C TRP A 332 -13.62 10.95 9.24
N ILE A 333 -14.87 10.82 9.70
CA ILE A 333 -15.98 10.34 8.86
C ILE A 333 -16.27 11.30 7.71
N SER A 334 -16.18 12.62 7.94
CA SER A 334 -16.29 13.60 6.87
C SER A 334 -15.18 13.42 5.80
N GLY A 335 -13.98 13.04 6.22
CA GLY A 335 -12.90 12.67 5.30
C GLY A 335 -13.24 11.41 4.47
N VAL A 336 -13.85 10.40 5.09
CA VAL A 336 -14.33 9.20 4.40
C VAL A 336 -15.43 9.54 3.38
N GLU A 337 -16.43 10.36 3.79
CA GLU A 337 -17.51 10.80 2.89
C GLU A 337 -16.94 11.52 1.66
N LEU A 338 -16.06 12.51 1.86
CA LEU A 338 -15.41 13.25 0.78
C LEU A 338 -14.59 12.34 -0.14
N ALA A 339 -13.81 11.42 0.41
CA ALA A 339 -13.01 10.49 -0.38
C ALA A 339 -13.90 9.55 -1.22
N LEU A 340 -15.03 9.12 -0.68
CA LEU A 340 -15.99 8.27 -1.41
C LEU A 340 -16.80 9.06 -2.46
N GLU A 341 -17.13 10.33 -2.23
CA GLU A 341 -17.76 11.21 -3.23
C GLU A 341 -16.88 11.40 -4.49
N GLU A 342 -15.58 11.33 -4.36
CA GLU A 342 -14.67 11.44 -5.50
C GLU A 342 -14.75 10.27 -6.49
N PHE A 343 -15.37 9.14 -6.12
CA PHE A 343 -15.67 8.04 -7.05
C PHE A 343 -16.96 8.30 -7.86
N ASN A 344 -17.02 9.47 -8.48
CA ASN A 344 -18.21 10.00 -9.19
C ASN A 344 -18.62 9.23 -10.45
N GLN A 345 -17.85 8.23 -10.85
CA GLN A 345 -18.13 7.36 -12.01
C GLN A 345 -18.93 6.11 -11.62
N ILE A 346 -19.18 5.90 -10.32
CA ILE A 346 -19.89 4.74 -9.77
C ILE A 346 -21.32 5.11 -9.48
N ASP A 347 -22.27 4.48 -10.17
CA ASP A 347 -23.71 4.72 -9.97
C ASP A 347 -24.22 4.19 -8.63
N THR A 348 -23.63 3.10 -8.12
CA THR A 348 -24.00 2.48 -6.84
C THR A 348 -22.77 1.96 -6.13
N MET A 349 -22.53 2.42 -4.90
CA MET A 349 -21.42 1.96 -4.06
C MET A 349 -21.58 0.49 -3.66
N PRO A 350 -20.49 -0.28 -3.60
CA PRO A 350 -20.50 -1.64 -3.09
C PRO A 350 -21.05 -1.75 -1.68
N GLY A 351 -21.81 -2.82 -1.43
CA GLY A 351 -22.53 -3.02 -0.16
C GLY A 351 -21.70 -3.58 0.98
N GLN A 352 -20.37 -3.61 0.88
CA GLN A 352 -19.46 -4.09 1.94
C GLN A 352 -18.21 -3.24 2.06
N ILE A 353 -17.74 -3.09 3.30
CA ILE A 353 -16.52 -2.38 3.67
C ILE A 353 -15.64 -3.33 4.46
N LEU A 354 -14.42 -3.51 3.99
CA LEU A 354 -13.38 -4.31 4.62
C LEU A 354 -12.34 -3.37 5.23
N LEU A 355 -12.03 -3.57 6.50
CA LEU A 355 -11.13 -2.71 7.26
C LEU A 355 -9.83 -3.43 7.61
N CYS A 356 -8.71 -2.73 7.48
CA CYS A 356 -7.41 -3.14 7.98
C CYS A 356 -6.63 -1.96 8.56
N GLY A 357 -5.38 -2.20 8.98
CA GLY A 357 -4.53 -1.20 9.60
C GLY A 357 -4.77 -1.00 11.09
N GLY A 358 -3.80 -0.39 11.76
CA GLY A 358 -3.81 -0.25 13.23
C GLY A 358 -4.94 0.65 13.77
N GLY A 359 -5.38 1.64 12.98
CA GLY A 359 -6.50 2.53 13.35
C GLY A 359 -7.84 1.81 13.38
N ALA A 360 -8.02 0.76 12.59
CA ALA A 360 -9.22 -0.07 12.59
C ALA A 360 -9.44 -0.85 13.89
N SER A 361 -8.39 -0.98 14.72
CA SER A 361 -8.50 -1.57 16.07
C SER A 361 -9.21 -0.66 17.08
N LEU A 362 -9.40 0.63 16.77
CA LEU A 362 -10.18 1.53 17.63
C LEU A 362 -11.67 1.25 17.41
N SER A 363 -12.30 0.54 18.35
CA SER A 363 -13.66 -0.03 18.24
C SER A 363 -14.75 0.94 17.76
N VAL A 364 -14.61 2.22 18.11
CA VAL A 364 -15.55 3.27 17.68
C VAL A 364 -15.57 3.51 16.17
N ILE A 365 -14.48 3.19 15.46
CA ILE A 365 -14.40 3.36 14.00
C ILE A 365 -15.28 2.33 13.27
N PRO A 366 -15.06 1.00 13.42
CA PRO A 366 -15.94 0.02 12.79
C PRO A 366 -17.39 0.14 13.30
N GLU A 367 -17.62 0.54 14.55
CA GLU A 367 -18.97 0.78 15.09
C GLU A 367 -19.67 1.93 14.36
N LEU A 368 -19.01 3.10 14.19
CA LEU A 368 -19.57 4.23 13.45
C LEU A 368 -19.88 3.86 12.00
N LEU A 369 -18.95 3.18 11.33
CA LEU A 369 -19.16 2.75 9.94
C LEU A 369 -20.35 1.79 9.80
N ALA A 370 -20.55 0.89 10.77
CA ALA A 370 -21.61 -0.11 10.76
C ALA A 370 -22.99 0.43 11.19
N THR A 371 -23.03 1.41 12.09
CA THR A 371 -24.29 1.86 12.71
C THR A 371 -24.71 3.29 12.32
N GLY A 372 -23.75 4.14 11.92
CA GLY A 372 -23.97 5.54 11.57
C GLY A 372 -24.80 5.74 10.29
N ASP A 373 -25.31 6.93 10.12
CA ASP A 373 -26.14 7.32 8.98
C ASP A 373 -25.35 8.04 7.87
N TRP A 374 -24.02 8.09 7.98
CA TRP A 374 -23.08 8.75 7.08
C TRP A 374 -23.24 8.29 5.61
N TYR A 375 -23.56 7.02 5.38
CA TYR A 375 -23.70 6.44 4.04
C TYR A 375 -24.87 7.00 3.23
N LYS A 376 -25.83 7.69 3.89
CA LYS A 376 -27.06 8.20 3.25
C LYS A 376 -26.80 9.37 2.29
N SER A 377 -25.66 10.07 2.45
CA SER A 377 -25.23 11.14 1.56
C SER A 377 -24.59 10.60 0.26
N LEU A 378 -24.25 9.32 0.22
CA LEU A 378 -23.53 8.63 -0.85
C LEU A 378 -24.47 7.65 -1.59
N PRO A 379 -24.14 7.23 -2.83
CA PRO A 379 -25.00 6.35 -3.62
C PRO A 379 -24.96 4.87 -3.17
N PHE A 380 -25.13 4.63 -1.87
CA PHE A 380 -25.34 3.29 -1.35
C PHE A 380 -26.80 2.87 -1.47
N ALA A 381 -27.06 1.70 -2.04
CA ALA A 381 -28.43 1.16 -2.10
C ALA A 381 -28.98 0.77 -0.71
N ARG A 382 -28.11 0.47 0.24
CA ARG A 382 -28.41 0.12 1.64
C ARG A 382 -27.19 0.38 2.51
N ARG A 383 -27.37 0.32 3.84
CA ARG A 383 -26.25 0.38 4.79
C ARG A 383 -25.22 -0.71 4.45
N PRO A 384 -23.92 -0.37 4.31
CA PRO A 384 -22.89 -1.34 4.00
C PRO A 384 -22.63 -2.28 5.19
N LEU A 385 -22.22 -3.50 4.89
CA LEU A 385 -21.69 -4.44 5.86
C LEU A 385 -20.23 -4.10 6.13
N VAL A 386 -19.87 -3.92 7.41
CA VAL A 386 -18.53 -3.52 7.82
C VAL A 386 -17.88 -4.64 8.61
N ARG A 387 -16.66 -5.04 8.28
CA ARG A 387 -15.88 -6.00 9.05
C ARG A 387 -14.38 -5.76 8.91
N LEU A 388 -13.62 -6.26 9.87
CA LEU A 388 -12.16 -6.38 9.74
C LEU A 388 -11.80 -7.47 8.73
N ILE A 389 -10.68 -7.28 8.04
CA ILE A 389 -10.07 -8.34 7.22
C ILE A 389 -9.41 -9.34 8.17
N GLU A 390 -9.80 -10.59 8.07
CA GLU A 390 -9.15 -11.69 8.78
C GLU A 390 -8.02 -12.27 7.91
N ILE A 391 -7.08 -12.98 8.55
CA ILE A 391 -5.96 -13.58 7.80
C ILE A 391 -6.45 -14.60 6.78
N ASP A 392 -7.51 -15.30 7.07
CA ASP A 392 -8.14 -16.27 6.17
C ASP A 392 -8.80 -15.62 4.93
N ASP A 393 -9.04 -14.30 4.96
CA ASP A 393 -9.47 -13.53 3.79
C ASP A 393 -8.33 -13.26 2.82
N VAL A 394 -7.07 -13.42 3.25
CA VAL A 394 -5.89 -13.11 2.46
C VAL A 394 -5.53 -14.29 1.57
N ALA A 395 -5.81 -14.14 0.29
CA ALA A 395 -5.69 -15.23 -0.67
C ALA A 395 -4.24 -15.66 -0.93
N GLY A 396 -3.98 -16.96 -0.83
CA GLY A 396 -2.72 -17.58 -1.23
C GLY A 396 -1.52 -17.15 -0.38
N ILE A 397 -1.74 -16.77 0.88
CA ILE A 397 -0.67 -16.48 1.85
C ILE A 397 -0.85 -17.40 3.05
N VAL A 398 0.23 -18.08 3.42
CA VAL A 398 0.30 -18.99 4.55
C VAL A 398 1.31 -18.45 5.57
N ASN A 399 0.92 -18.40 6.81
CA ASN A 399 1.82 -18.01 7.89
C ASN A 399 2.46 -19.25 8.51
N ASP A 400 3.73 -19.50 8.21
CA ASP A 400 4.51 -20.62 8.75
C ASP A 400 5.24 -20.24 10.06
N THR A 401 5.01 -19.03 10.59
CA THR A 401 5.63 -18.58 11.84
C THR A 401 4.74 -18.85 13.05
N ASP A 402 5.35 -18.91 14.23
CA ASP A 402 4.62 -19.02 15.51
C ASP A 402 3.94 -17.70 15.93
N ARG A 403 4.18 -16.61 15.18
CA ARG A 403 3.59 -15.30 15.47
C ARG A 403 2.20 -15.19 14.88
N GLN A 404 1.22 -14.87 15.72
CA GLN A 404 -0.11 -14.53 15.26
C GLN A 404 -0.08 -13.20 14.48
N LEU A 405 -0.54 -13.26 13.25
CA LEU A 405 -0.76 -12.08 12.40
C LEU A 405 -2.22 -11.67 12.47
N ASP A 406 -2.50 -10.39 12.34
CA ASP A 406 -3.83 -9.81 12.38
C ASP A 406 -4.03 -8.80 11.22
N HIS A 407 -5.18 -8.14 11.21
CA HIS A 407 -5.53 -7.13 10.19
C HIS A 407 -4.51 -5.99 10.03
N THR A 408 -3.60 -5.79 10.99
CA THR A 408 -2.55 -4.77 10.89
C THR A 408 -1.42 -5.16 9.94
N PHE A 409 -1.30 -6.44 9.55
CA PHE A 409 -0.30 -6.94 8.62
C PHE A 409 -0.81 -7.13 7.18
N VAL A 410 -2.09 -6.89 6.92
CA VAL A 410 -2.71 -7.14 5.61
C VAL A 410 -2.01 -6.38 4.48
N THR A 411 -1.63 -5.12 4.71
CA THR A 411 -0.89 -4.30 3.73
C THR A 411 0.46 -4.93 3.39
N ALA A 412 1.23 -5.36 4.38
CA ALA A 412 2.52 -6.04 4.16
C ALA A 412 2.33 -7.39 3.42
N MET A 413 1.25 -8.13 3.69
CA MET A 413 0.91 -9.35 2.95
C MET A 413 0.55 -9.04 1.49
N GLY A 414 -0.23 -7.99 1.26
CA GLY A 414 -0.55 -7.52 -0.09
C GLY A 414 0.69 -7.11 -0.88
N LEU A 415 1.67 -6.49 -0.24
CA LEU A 415 2.96 -6.17 -0.85
C LEU A 415 3.73 -7.42 -1.27
N LEU A 416 3.76 -8.47 -0.44
CA LEU A 416 4.34 -9.76 -0.83
C LEU A 416 3.67 -10.31 -2.09
N ARG A 417 2.34 -10.25 -2.15
CA ARG A 417 1.59 -10.71 -3.32
C ARG A 417 1.96 -9.96 -4.58
N VAL A 418 1.95 -8.62 -4.53
CA VAL A 418 2.35 -7.76 -5.66
C VAL A 418 3.78 -8.06 -6.10
N GLY A 419 4.70 -8.27 -5.17
CA GLY A 419 6.08 -8.59 -5.47
C GLY A 419 6.24 -9.93 -6.18
N ILE A 420 5.58 -10.97 -5.70
CA ILE A 420 5.62 -12.29 -6.32
C ILE A 420 4.99 -12.27 -7.72
N ASP A 421 3.84 -11.61 -7.88
CA ASP A 421 3.20 -11.44 -9.18
C ASP A 421 4.14 -10.70 -10.16
N THR A 422 4.91 -9.73 -9.66
CA THR A 422 5.92 -9.01 -10.45
C THR A 422 7.05 -9.94 -10.88
N LEU A 423 7.62 -10.74 -9.97
CA LEU A 423 8.73 -11.65 -10.24
C LEU A 423 8.33 -12.78 -11.20
N ILE A 424 7.15 -13.40 -11.00
CA ILE A 424 6.63 -14.45 -11.91
C ILE A 424 6.42 -13.88 -13.31
N GLY A 425 5.95 -12.65 -13.43
CA GLY A 425 5.80 -11.95 -14.71
C GLY A 425 7.14 -11.65 -15.42
N VAL A 426 8.25 -11.49 -14.70
CA VAL A 426 9.59 -11.26 -15.27
C VAL A 426 10.19 -12.56 -15.82
N GLY A 427 9.94 -13.70 -15.17
CA GLY A 427 10.55 -14.99 -15.54
C GLY A 427 10.09 -15.55 -16.89
N ASN A 428 9.03 -15.04 -17.50
CA ASN A 428 8.40 -15.64 -18.69
C ASN A 428 8.61 -14.92 -20.03
N SER A 429 9.30 -13.82 -20.13
CA SER A 429 9.85 -13.22 -21.37
C SER A 429 10.14 -11.70 -21.25
N ASN A 430 11.24 -11.24 -21.83
CA ASN A 430 11.51 -9.82 -22.08
C ASN A 430 10.74 -9.40 -23.34
N GLY A 431 9.57 -8.78 -23.20
CA GLY A 431 8.82 -8.27 -24.35
C GLY A 431 7.40 -7.77 -24.03
N ILE A 432 6.72 -7.32 -25.08
CA ILE A 432 5.32 -6.87 -25.04
C ILE A 432 4.41 -7.97 -24.48
N LYS A 433 4.70 -9.26 -24.80
CA LYS A 433 4.01 -10.45 -24.26
C LYS A 433 3.99 -10.50 -22.73
N ALA A 434 5.14 -10.29 -22.09
CA ALA A 434 5.23 -10.30 -20.63
C ALA A 434 4.50 -9.11 -20.02
N LYS A 435 4.58 -7.93 -20.67
CA LYS A 435 3.89 -6.73 -20.21
C LYS A 435 2.38 -6.85 -20.37
N LEU A 436 1.92 -7.45 -21.48
CA LEU A 436 0.51 -7.72 -21.71
C LEU A 436 0.00 -8.82 -20.77
N ALA A 437 0.77 -9.90 -20.60
CA ALA A 437 0.45 -10.97 -19.67
C ALA A 437 0.38 -10.48 -18.21
N ARG A 438 1.20 -9.50 -17.82
CA ARG A 438 1.09 -8.84 -16.50
C ARG A 438 -0.20 -8.04 -16.38
N LEU A 439 -0.54 -7.26 -17.41
CA LEU A 439 -1.76 -6.46 -17.43
C LEU A 439 -3.03 -7.28 -17.60
N LEU A 440 -2.92 -8.47 -18.20
CA LEU A 440 -4.03 -9.41 -18.35
C LEU A 440 -4.16 -10.40 -17.18
N LYS A 441 -3.11 -10.57 -16.35
CA LYS A 441 -3.12 -11.43 -15.16
C LYS A 441 -3.24 -10.65 -13.84
N ASN A 442 -3.16 -9.34 -13.90
CA ASN A 442 -3.31 -8.43 -12.79
C ASN A 442 -4.64 -7.68 -12.96
#